data_362b765c95bc148b5f64b37e418a2ecf
#
_entry.id   362b765c95bc148b5f64b37e418a2ecf
#
_cell.length_a   1.000
_cell.length_b   1.000
_cell.length_c   1.000
_cell.angle_alpha   90.00
_cell.angle_beta   90.00
_cell.angle_gamma   90.00
#
_symmetry.space_group_name_H-M   'P 1'
#
loop_
_entity.id
_entity.type
_entity.pdbx_description
1 polymer ?
#
loop_
_entity_poly.entity_id
_entity_poly.type
_entity_poly.pdbx_seq_one_letter_code
_entity_poly.pdbx_strand_id
1 'polypeptide(L)'
;MKKDLEIFDIIEREHQRQKKGIELIASENFVSDQVMQAMGSCLTNKYAEGYPGKRYYGGCEVVDESERLAIARLKELFGAEWANVQPHSGAQANAAVFLAVLNPGDKFMGLNLAHGGHLSHGS
;
A
#
# COMPACT_ATOMS: atom_id res chain seq x y z
N MET A 1 -5.61 -20.18 -21.46
CA MET A 1 -6.50 -18.98 -21.53
C MET A 1 -5.94 -18.05 -22.61
N LYS A 2 -6.77 -17.49 -23.49
CA LYS A 2 -6.31 -16.48 -24.45
C LYS A 2 -5.94 -15.21 -23.71
N LYS A 3 -4.78 -14.60 -24.06
CA LYS A 3 -4.34 -13.32 -23.52
C LYS A 3 -5.34 -12.24 -23.96
N ASP A 4 -5.80 -11.41 -23.02
CA ASP A 4 -6.60 -10.24 -23.33
C ASP A 4 -5.69 -9.16 -23.95
N LEU A 5 -5.70 -9.08 -25.27
CA LEU A 5 -4.80 -8.19 -26.00
C LEU A 5 -5.15 -6.72 -25.80
N GLU A 6 -6.41 -6.41 -25.53
CA GLU A 6 -6.88 -5.02 -25.37
C GLU A 6 -6.29 -4.38 -24.12
N ILE A 7 -6.42 -5.03 -22.96
CA ILE A 7 -5.84 -4.51 -21.71
C ILE A 7 -4.31 -4.48 -21.75
N PHE A 8 -3.67 -5.50 -22.36
CA PHE A 8 -2.21 -5.52 -22.45
C PHE A 8 -1.64 -4.48 -23.42
N ASP A 9 -2.39 -4.07 -24.45
CA ASP A 9 -2.03 -2.92 -25.29
C ASP A 9 -2.11 -1.60 -24.50
N ILE A 10 -3.15 -1.43 -23.68
CA ILE A 10 -3.26 -0.26 -22.79
C ILE A 10 -2.08 -0.17 -21.82
N ILE A 11 -1.72 -1.29 -21.19
CA ILE A 11 -0.58 -1.36 -20.27
C ILE A 11 0.73 -0.99 -20.99
N GLU A 12 0.95 -1.50 -22.21
CA GLU A 12 2.16 -1.17 -22.98
C GLU A 12 2.20 0.32 -23.36
N ARG A 13 1.08 0.91 -23.76
CA ARG A 13 1.01 2.35 -24.06
C ARG A 13 1.32 3.20 -22.83
N GLU A 14 0.82 2.83 -21.66
CA GLU A 14 1.15 3.50 -20.40
C GLU A 14 2.63 3.33 -20.05
N HIS A 15 3.20 2.15 -20.23
CA HIS A 15 4.64 1.92 -20.02
C HIS A 15 5.48 2.82 -20.94
N GLN A 16 5.10 2.97 -22.21
CA GLN A 16 5.78 3.87 -23.13
C GLN A 16 5.59 5.35 -22.76
N ARG A 17 4.43 5.73 -22.21
CA ARG A 17 4.20 7.09 -21.71
C ARG A 17 5.16 7.39 -20.54
N GLN A 18 5.25 6.51 -19.58
CA GLN A 18 6.13 6.66 -18.40
C GLN A 18 7.61 6.74 -18.81
N LYS A 19 8.05 5.93 -19.77
CA LYS A 19 9.44 5.97 -20.28
C LYS A 19 9.82 7.26 -20.97
N LYS A 20 8.87 7.92 -21.63
CA LYS A 20 9.12 9.12 -22.46
C LYS A 20 8.83 10.42 -21.71
N GLY A 21 8.06 10.36 -20.64
CA GLY A 21 7.67 11.49 -19.83
C GLY A 21 8.67 11.81 -18.72
N ILE A 22 8.67 13.06 -18.30
CA ILE A 22 9.30 13.48 -17.05
C ILE A 22 8.18 13.69 -16.04
N GLU A 23 8.13 12.87 -14.99
CA GLU A 23 7.14 13.00 -13.95
C GLU A 23 7.57 14.02 -12.91
N LEU A 24 6.74 15.04 -12.69
CA LEU A 24 7.00 16.13 -11.73
C LEU A 24 6.05 16.11 -10.53
N ILE A 25 5.18 15.09 -10.42
CA ILE A 25 4.29 14.91 -9.28
C ILE A 25 5.08 14.27 -8.15
N ALA A 26 5.33 15.01 -7.07
CA ALA A 26 6.18 14.58 -5.96
C ALA A 26 5.72 13.31 -5.23
N SER A 27 4.43 12.96 -5.32
CA SER A 27 3.83 11.76 -4.72
C SER A 27 3.96 10.51 -5.60
N GLU A 28 4.42 10.63 -6.83
CA GLU A 28 4.61 9.50 -7.74
C GLU A 28 6.05 8.97 -7.65
N ASN A 29 6.18 7.65 -7.68
CA ASN A 29 7.47 6.97 -7.66
C ASN A 29 7.45 5.74 -8.56
N PHE A 30 8.52 5.54 -9.31
CA PHE A 30 8.72 4.34 -10.11
C PHE A 30 9.18 3.19 -9.21
N VAL A 31 8.33 2.19 -9.07
CA VAL A 31 8.66 0.97 -8.30
C VAL A 31 9.59 0.06 -9.11
N SER A 32 10.32 -0.81 -8.42
CA SER A 32 11.13 -1.84 -9.08
C SER A 32 10.26 -2.91 -9.73
N ASP A 33 10.82 -3.60 -10.74
CA ASP A 33 10.17 -4.75 -11.38
C ASP A 33 9.77 -5.83 -10.38
N GLN A 34 10.56 -6.01 -9.31
CA GLN A 34 10.24 -6.98 -8.26
C GLN A 34 8.96 -6.64 -7.49
N VAL A 35 8.70 -5.36 -7.25
CA VAL A 35 7.44 -4.91 -6.62
C VAL A 35 6.26 -5.22 -7.52
N MET A 36 6.35 -4.90 -8.82
CA MET A 36 5.29 -5.18 -9.78
C MET A 36 5.04 -6.70 -9.90
N GLN A 37 6.09 -7.51 -9.96
CA GLN A 37 5.99 -8.98 -10.01
C GLN A 37 5.35 -9.56 -8.75
N ALA A 38 5.70 -9.05 -7.57
CA ALA A 38 5.10 -9.51 -6.32
C ALA A 38 3.61 -9.16 -6.24
N MET A 39 3.22 -7.95 -6.63
CA MET A 39 1.82 -7.51 -6.65
C MET A 39 0.95 -8.30 -7.64
N GLY A 40 1.50 -8.65 -8.81
CA GLY A 40 0.82 -9.45 -9.84
C GLY A 40 1.01 -10.96 -9.71
N SER A 41 1.39 -11.45 -8.54
CA SER A 41 1.66 -12.88 -8.30
C SER A 41 0.42 -13.66 -7.86
N CYS A 42 0.58 -14.97 -7.67
CA CYS A 42 -0.48 -15.86 -7.15
C CYS A 42 -0.97 -15.47 -5.74
N LEU A 43 -0.23 -14.66 -4.99
CA LEU A 43 -0.69 -14.12 -3.70
C LEU A 43 -1.99 -13.32 -3.84
N THR A 44 -2.24 -12.73 -5.01
CA THR A 44 -3.50 -12.03 -5.35
C THR A 44 -4.75 -12.92 -5.23
N ASN A 45 -4.59 -14.23 -5.37
CA ASN A 45 -5.71 -15.18 -5.31
C ASN A 45 -6.13 -15.53 -3.88
N LYS A 46 -5.31 -15.19 -2.87
CA LYS A 46 -5.55 -15.66 -1.50
C LYS A 46 -6.29 -14.63 -0.66
N TYR A 47 -7.45 -15.03 -0.18
CA TYR A 47 -8.21 -14.29 0.82
C TYR A 47 -7.65 -14.60 2.22
N ALA A 48 -7.15 -13.58 2.94
CA ALA A 48 -6.38 -13.75 4.17
C ALA A 48 -6.82 -12.77 5.27
N GLU A 49 -8.12 -12.69 5.51
CA GLU A 49 -8.69 -11.86 6.58
C GLU A 49 -8.20 -12.32 7.95
N GLY A 50 -7.89 -11.37 8.82
CA GLY A 50 -7.28 -11.59 10.13
C GLY A 50 -5.78 -11.29 10.13
N TYR A 51 -5.04 -11.82 11.10
CA TYR A 51 -3.61 -11.62 11.27
C TYR A 51 -2.82 -12.92 11.13
N PRO A 52 -1.51 -12.89 10.89
CA PRO A 52 -0.68 -14.07 10.83
C PRO A 52 -0.87 -14.97 12.04
N GLY A 53 -1.23 -16.24 11.81
CA GLY A 53 -1.55 -17.22 12.85
C GLY A 53 -2.94 -17.09 13.48
N LYS A 54 -3.72 -16.07 13.08
CA LYS A 54 -5.09 -15.83 13.56
C LYS A 54 -5.99 -15.43 12.39
N ARG A 55 -6.07 -16.29 11.38
CA ARG A 55 -6.89 -16.08 10.18
C ARG A 55 -8.28 -16.65 10.34
N TYR A 56 -9.23 -16.04 9.65
CA TYR A 56 -10.60 -16.57 9.57
C TYR A 56 -10.74 -17.71 8.57
N TYR A 57 -9.76 -17.87 7.65
CA TYR A 57 -9.78 -18.89 6.58
C TYR A 57 -8.53 -19.74 6.62
N GLY A 58 -8.69 -21.00 6.17
CA GLY A 58 -7.57 -21.94 6.03
C GLY A 58 -6.67 -21.63 4.85
N GLY A 59 -5.50 -22.28 4.79
CA GLY A 59 -4.54 -22.16 3.69
C GLY A 59 -3.77 -20.85 3.68
N CYS A 60 -3.55 -20.23 4.84
CA CYS A 60 -2.88 -18.95 4.97
C CYS A 60 -1.40 -19.05 5.40
N GLU A 61 -0.86 -20.25 5.54
CA GLU A 61 0.47 -20.52 6.10
C GLU A 61 1.55 -19.74 5.33
N VAL A 62 1.49 -19.75 4.01
CA VAL A 62 2.48 -19.09 3.13
C VAL A 62 2.26 -17.57 3.07
N VAL A 63 1.01 -17.10 3.00
CA VAL A 63 0.75 -15.64 3.03
C VAL A 63 1.08 -15.05 4.39
N ASP A 64 0.99 -15.82 5.46
CA ASP A 64 1.46 -15.43 6.79
C ASP A 64 2.97 -15.14 6.82
N GLU A 65 3.75 -15.95 6.10
CA GLU A 65 5.20 -15.71 5.96
C GLU A 65 5.48 -14.40 5.23
N SER A 66 4.74 -14.12 4.14
CA SER A 66 4.85 -12.86 3.40
C SER A 66 4.54 -11.65 4.30
N GLU A 67 3.46 -11.70 5.07
CA GLU A 67 3.09 -10.61 5.98
C GLU A 67 4.08 -10.44 7.12
N ARG A 68 4.55 -11.53 7.74
CA ARG A 68 5.60 -11.47 8.78
C ARG A 68 6.90 -10.90 8.25
N LEU A 69 7.30 -11.25 7.02
CA LEU A 69 8.49 -10.70 6.38
C LEU A 69 8.35 -9.18 6.15
N ALA A 70 7.19 -8.73 5.68
CA ALA A 70 6.90 -7.31 5.48
C ALA A 70 6.96 -6.54 6.82
N ILE A 71 6.35 -7.07 7.87
CA ILE A 71 6.40 -6.51 9.23
C ILE A 71 7.84 -6.40 9.73
N ALA A 72 8.63 -7.48 9.59
CA ALA A 72 10.03 -7.51 10.06
C ALA A 72 10.87 -6.45 9.35
N ARG A 73 10.75 -6.35 8.02
CA ARG A 73 11.48 -5.35 7.21
C ARG A 73 11.06 -3.92 7.53
N LEU A 74 9.77 -3.68 7.75
CA LEU A 74 9.27 -2.36 8.12
C LEU A 74 9.80 -1.94 9.50
N LYS A 75 9.82 -2.86 10.47
CA LYS A 75 10.39 -2.62 11.79
C LYS A 75 11.89 -2.30 11.71
N GLU A 76 12.65 -3.03 10.94
CA GLU A 76 14.07 -2.78 10.70
C GLU A 76 14.31 -1.42 10.04
N LEU A 77 13.56 -1.11 8.99
CA LEU A 77 13.68 0.13 8.23
C LEU A 77 13.46 1.39 9.08
N PHE A 78 12.48 1.35 9.96
CA PHE A 78 12.08 2.49 10.80
C PHE A 78 12.60 2.41 12.25
N GLY A 79 13.31 1.36 12.63
CA GLY A 79 13.72 1.14 14.02
C GLY A 79 12.53 0.99 14.97
N ALA A 80 11.39 0.48 14.47
CA ALA A 80 10.14 0.41 15.21
C ALA A 80 10.03 -0.89 16.02
N GLU A 81 9.46 -0.81 17.20
CA GLU A 81 9.17 -1.99 18.01
C GLU A 81 7.97 -2.78 17.48
N TRP A 82 7.06 -2.09 16.80
CA TRP A 82 5.83 -2.65 16.29
C TRP A 82 5.48 -2.07 14.90
N ALA A 83 4.84 -2.86 14.05
CA ALA A 83 4.39 -2.42 12.73
C ALA A 83 3.14 -3.19 12.28
N ASN A 84 2.30 -2.51 11.51
CA ASN A 84 1.15 -3.09 10.80
C ASN A 84 1.27 -2.77 9.31
N VAL A 85 1.20 -3.78 8.47
CA VAL A 85 1.36 -3.68 7.01
C VAL A 85 0.04 -3.88 6.25
N GLN A 86 -1.10 -3.96 6.95
CA GLN A 86 -2.40 -4.26 6.35
C GLN A 86 -3.15 -3.05 5.75
N PRO A 87 -2.90 -1.77 6.13
CA PRO A 87 -3.59 -0.66 5.48
C PRO A 87 -3.41 -0.71 3.96
N HIS A 88 -4.51 -0.61 3.22
CA HIS A 88 -4.49 -0.64 1.76
C HIS A 88 -4.04 0.69 1.13
N SER A 89 -3.94 1.75 1.93
CA SER A 89 -3.56 3.10 1.48
C SER A 89 -3.02 3.94 2.63
N GLY A 90 -2.30 5.01 2.31
CA GLY A 90 -1.88 6.02 3.29
C GLY A 90 -3.08 6.68 3.99
N ALA A 91 -4.19 6.88 3.29
CA ALA A 91 -5.41 7.44 3.87
C ALA A 91 -5.98 6.52 4.97
N GLN A 92 -6.01 5.21 4.73
CA GLN A 92 -6.44 4.24 5.76
C GLN A 92 -5.47 4.20 6.94
N ALA A 93 -4.16 4.26 6.69
CA ALA A 93 -3.15 4.31 7.75
C ALA A 93 -3.32 5.56 8.61
N ASN A 94 -3.52 6.74 8.00
CA ASN A 94 -3.79 7.99 8.73
C ASN A 94 -5.08 7.90 9.54
N ALA A 95 -6.15 7.37 8.98
CA ALA A 95 -7.42 7.17 9.71
C ALA A 95 -7.23 6.26 10.92
N ALA A 96 -6.45 5.19 10.80
CA ALA A 96 -6.15 4.30 11.92
C ALA A 96 -5.39 5.02 13.04
N VAL A 97 -4.44 5.90 12.69
CA VAL A 97 -3.73 6.74 13.69
C VAL A 97 -4.68 7.69 14.39
N PHE A 98 -5.54 8.39 13.65
CA PHE A 98 -6.54 9.28 14.26
C PHE A 98 -7.47 8.52 15.21
N LEU A 99 -7.97 7.36 14.83
CA LEU A 99 -8.80 6.53 15.69
C LEU A 99 -8.09 6.04 16.96
N ALA A 100 -6.76 5.87 16.88
CA ALA A 100 -5.97 5.43 18.03
C ALA A 100 -5.68 6.55 19.04
N VAL A 101 -5.55 7.81 18.59
CA VAL A 101 -5.03 8.90 19.43
C VAL A 101 -6.02 10.04 19.67
N LEU A 102 -7.14 10.09 18.95
CA LEU A 102 -8.14 11.17 19.03
C LEU A 102 -9.54 10.61 19.28
N ASN A 103 -10.35 11.41 19.95
CA ASN A 103 -11.79 11.19 20.08
C ASN A 103 -12.56 12.10 19.09
N PRO A 104 -13.80 11.75 18.72
CA PRO A 104 -14.64 12.64 17.94
C PRO A 104 -14.78 14.02 18.59
N GLY A 105 -14.42 15.07 17.85
CA GLY A 105 -14.43 16.45 18.35
C GLY A 105 -13.08 16.97 18.82
N ASP A 106 -12.07 16.13 18.97
CA ASP A 106 -10.71 16.57 19.27
C ASP A 106 -10.13 17.38 18.11
N LYS A 107 -9.26 18.32 18.44
CA LYS A 107 -8.63 19.22 17.47
C LYS A 107 -7.24 18.72 17.11
N PHE A 108 -6.92 18.74 15.85
CA PHE A 108 -5.56 18.54 15.36
C PHE A 108 -5.18 19.65 14.36
N MET A 109 -3.90 19.78 14.08
CA MET A 109 -3.38 20.76 13.13
C MET A 109 -2.81 20.04 11.91
N GLY A 110 -3.22 20.45 10.71
CA GLY A 110 -2.69 19.97 9.43
C GLY A 110 -2.24 21.14 8.57
N LEU A 111 -1.42 20.84 7.56
CA LEU A 111 -1.06 21.81 6.54
C LEU A 111 -2.22 22.00 5.56
N ASN A 112 -2.43 23.24 5.14
CA ASN A 112 -3.32 23.54 4.03
C ASN A 112 -2.83 22.83 2.75
N LEU A 113 -3.76 22.37 1.91
CA LEU A 113 -3.45 21.63 0.67
C LEU A 113 -2.49 22.42 -0.24
N ALA A 114 -2.66 23.73 -0.36
CA ALA A 114 -1.78 24.61 -1.17
C ALA A 114 -0.36 24.72 -0.61
N HIS A 115 -0.13 24.32 0.63
CA HIS A 115 1.16 24.35 1.32
C HIS A 115 1.78 22.97 1.49
N GLY A 116 1.29 21.97 0.77
CA GLY A 116 1.79 20.60 0.85
C GLY A 116 1.00 19.70 1.80
N GLY A 117 -0.19 20.11 2.21
CA GLY A 117 -1.12 19.28 2.97
C GLY A 117 -1.69 18.11 2.16
N HIS A 118 -2.44 17.27 2.82
CA HIS A 118 -3.09 16.13 2.19
C HIS A 118 -4.53 15.99 2.66
N LEU A 119 -5.44 15.59 1.77
CA LEU A 119 -6.88 15.47 2.03
C LEU A 119 -7.21 14.51 3.19
N SER A 120 -6.36 13.52 3.48
CA SER A 120 -6.59 12.56 4.56
C SER A 120 -6.32 13.12 5.96
N HIS A 121 -5.66 14.27 6.10
CA HIS A 121 -5.26 14.81 7.40
C HIS A 121 -5.21 16.36 7.47
N GLY A 122 -6.00 17.01 6.68
CA GLY A 122 -6.15 18.48 6.75
C GLY A 122 -6.19 19.15 5.39
N SER A 123 -7.33 19.61 4.98
CA SER A 123 -7.56 20.47 3.83
C SER A 123 -8.51 21.60 4.23
#